data_981e9e63055647d71d0d9e69d4882a85
#
_entry.id   981e9e63055647d71d0d9e69d4882a85
#
_cell.length_a   1.000
_cell.length_b   1.000
_cell.length_c   1.000
_cell.angle_alpha   90.00
_cell.angle_beta   90.00
_cell.angle_gamma   90.00
#
_symmetry.space_group_name_H-M   'P 1'
#
loop_
_entity.id
_entity.type
_entity.pdbx_description
1 polymer ?
#
loop_
_entity_poly.entity_id
_entity_poly.type
_entity_poly.pdbx_seq_one_letter_code
_entity_poly.pdbx_strand_id
1 'polypeptide(L)'
;MNSIFHALGDATRRQMIRDLADGERSVSELAEPFSISLAAASKHIKVLENAGLIRREVRGRTHMCWLEPGPLASVHEWLGFYERFWTERLDVLERLLSEEDASKTVLRKAGRKSGKGHKR
;
A
#
# COMPACT_ATOMS: atom_id res chain seq x y z
N MET A 1 -6.94 -12.40 9.22
CA MET A 1 -5.99 -11.72 8.33
C MET A 1 -5.78 -12.38 6.98
N ASN A 2 -5.96 -13.68 6.88
CA ASN A 2 -5.76 -14.35 5.60
C ASN A 2 -6.62 -13.78 4.47
N SER A 3 -7.89 -13.49 4.76
CA SER A 3 -8.78 -12.93 3.75
C SER A 3 -8.36 -11.52 3.36
N ILE A 4 -7.78 -10.77 4.29
CA ILE A 4 -7.28 -9.42 4.01
C ILE A 4 -6.10 -9.51 3.04
N PHE A 5 -5.13 -10.37 3.33
CA PHE A 5 -3.96 -10.52 2.47
C PHE A 5 -4.34 -11.08 1.10
N HIS A 6 -5.30 -12.02 1.08
CA HIS A 6 -5.80 -12.52 -0.19
C HIS A 6 -6.40 -11.38 -1.02
N ALA A 7 -7.23 -10.55 -0.39
CA ALA A 7 -7.85 -9.43 -1.09
C ALA A 7 -6.82 -8.44 -1.59
N LEU A 8 -5.79 -8.18 -0.80
CA LEU A 8 -4.75 -7.24 -1.18
C LEU A 8 -3.70 -7.83 -2.13
N GLY A 9 -3.83 -9.11 -2.44
CA GLY A 9 -2.88 -9.78 -3.33
C GLY A 9 -3.06 -9.45 -4.80
N ASP A 10 -4.08 -8.68 -5.16
CA ASP A 10 -4.36 -8.31 -6.54
C ASP A 10 -4.17 -6.81 -6.74
N ALA A 11 -3.46 -6.44 -7.79
CA ALA A 11 -3.14 -5.04 -8.07
C ALA A 11 -4.39 -4.18 -8.30
N THR A 12 -5.40 -4.73 -8.98
CA THR A 12 -6.64 -4.00 -9.23
C THR A 12 -7.34 -3.69 -7.91
N ARG A 13 -7.40 -4.67 -7.01
CA ARG A 13 -8.05 -4.46 -5.72
C ARG A 13 -7.28 -3.46 -4.87
N ARG A 14 -5.95 -3.49 -4.90
CA ARG A 14 -5.15 -2.50 -4.18
C ARG A 14 -5.42 -1.09 -4.69
N GLN A 15 -5.57 -0.93 -6.00
CA GLN A 15 -5.87 0.38 -6.57
C GLN A 15 -7.27 0.85 -6.18
N MET A 16 -8.23 -0.07 -6.14
CA MET A 16 -9.58 0.27 -5.69
C MET A 16 -9.57 0.77 -4.25
N ILE A 17 -8.81 0.12 -3.37
CA ILE A 17 -8.67 0.55 -1.98
C ILE A 17 -8.06 1.96 -1.93
N ARG A 18 -7.05 2.20 -2.74
CA ARG A 18 -6.39 3.51 -2.80
C ARG A 18 -7.37 4.59 -3.25
N ASP A 19 -8.17 4.28 -4.26
CA ASP A 19 -9.16 5.22 -4.76
C ASP A 19 -10.22 5.54 -3.70
N LEU A 20 -10.60 4.56 -2.90
CA LEU A 20 -11.58 4.76 -1.84
C LEU A 20 -11.04 5.55 -0.65
N ALA A 21 -9.72 5.66 -0.54
CA ALA A 21 -9.12 6.44 0.54
C ALA A 21 -9.50 7.92 0.45
N ASP A 22 -9.85 8.38 -0.75
CA ASP A 22 -10.25 9.77 -0.95
C ASP A 22 -11.75 10.02 -0.75
N GLY A 23 -12.51 8.98 -0.53
CA GLY A 23 -13.95 9.10 -0.30
C GLY A 23 -14.74 8.01 -0.99
N GLU A 24 -16.05 8.06 -0.80
CA GLU A 24 -16.95 7.07 -1.39
C GLU A 24 -16.90 7.09 -2.91
N ARG A 25 -17.09 5.93 -3.50
CA ARG A 25 -17.18 5.79 -4.96
C ARG A 25 -18.18 4.71 -5.31
N SER A 26 -18.83 4.89 -6.44
CA SER A 26 -19.75 3.85 -6.93
C SER A 26 -18.93 2.71 -7.54
N VAL A 27 -19.58 1.57 -7.74
CA VAL A 27 -18.96 0.43 -8.42
C VAL A 27 -18.47 0.85 -9.80
N SER A 28 -19.29 1.63 -10.52
CA SER A 28 -18.92 2.10 -11.85
C SER A 28 -17.67 2.99 -11.81
N GLU A 29 -17.60 3.87 -10.83
CA GLU A 29 -16.43 4.74 -10.67
C GLU A 29 -15.18 3.95 -10.34
N LEU A 30 -15.32 2.91 -9.53
CA LEU A 30 -14.20 2.06 -9.19
C LEU A 30 -13.70 1.25 -10.37
N ALA A 31 -14.60 0.87 -11.27
CA ALA A 31 -14.26 0.10 -12.45
C ALA A 31 -13.63 0.95 -13.56
N GLU A 32 -13.96 2.23 -13.60
CA GLU A 32 -13.58 3.11 -14.69
C GLU A 32 -12.11 3.14 -15.07
N PRO A 33 -11.16 3.21 -14.11
CA PRO A 33 -9.74 3.27 -14.48
C PRO A 33 -9.20 1.99 -15.10
N PHE A 34 -9.97 0.91 -15.09
CA PHE A 34 -9.49 -0.39 -15.57
C PHE A 34 -10.22 -0.83 -16.83
N SER A 35 -9.56 -1.66 -17.61
CA SER A 35 -10.19 -2.23 -18.80
C SER A 35 -10.87 -3.55 -18.40
N ILE A 36 -11.86 -3.46 -17.52
CA ILE A 36 -12.58 -4.63 -17.04
C ILE A 36 -14.09 -4.35 -17.10
N SER A 37 -14.86 -5.43 -17.15
CA SER A 37 -16.32 -5.31 -17.15
C SER A 37 -16.80 -4.96 -15.74
N LEU A 38 -18.04 -4.48 -15.66
CA LEU A 38 -18.67 -4.25 -14.37
C LEU A 38 -18.80 -5.56 -13.59
N ALA A 39 -19.00 -6.66 -14.27
CA ALA A 39 -19.08 -7.96 -13.60
C ALA A 39 -17.76 -8.31 -12.93
N ALA A 40 -16.65 -8.08 -13.64
CA ALA A 40 -15.32 -8.32 -13.07
C ALA A 40 -15.03 -7.37 -11.90
N ALA A 41 -15.39 -6.10 -12.06
CA ALA A 41 -15.24 -5.13 -11.01
C ALA A 41 -16.04 -5.53 -9.77
N SER A 42 -17.27 -5.98 -9.98
CA SER A 42 -18.12 -6.44 -8.88
C SER A 42 -17.51 -7.61 -8.13
N LYS A 43 -16.84 -8.51 -8.84
CA LYS A 43 -16.17 -9.64 -8.18
C LYS A 43 -15.02 -9.17 -7.31
N HIS A 44 -14.24 -8.22 -7.80
CA HIS A 44 -13.17 -7.65 -7.00
C HIS A 44 -13.71 -6.96 -5.75
N ILE A 45 -14.78 -6.20 -5.93
CA ILE A 45 -15.42 -5.49 -4.82
C ILE A 45 -15.96 -6.49 -3.79
N LYS A 46 -16.53 -7.60 -4.27
CA LYS A 46 -17.03 -8.63 -3.39
C LYS A 46 -15.92 -9.25 -2.53
N VAL A 47 -14.77 -9.49 -3.12
CA VAL A 47 -13.61 -10.01 -2.39
C VAL A 47 -13.19 -9.02 -1.31
N LEU A 48 -13.15 -7.73 -1.65
CA LEU A 48 -12.79 -6.69 -0.68
C LEU A 48 -13.84 -6.57 0.42
N GLU A 49 -15.09 -6.67 0.05
CA GLU A 49 -16.20 -6.61 1.00
C GLU A 49 -16.17 -7.79 1.96
N ASN A 50 -15.95 -8.99 1.43
CA ASN A 50 -15.87 -10.19 2.25
C ASN A 50 -14.69 -10.17 3.21
N ALA A 51 -13.63 -9.46 2.86
CA ALA A 51 -12.47 -9.29 3.72
C ALA A 51 -12.68 -8.19 4.76
N GLY A 52 -13.81 -7.49 4.70
CA GLY A 52 -14.10 -6.39 5.64
C GLY A 52 -13.38 -5.11 5.33
N LEU A 53 -12.74 -5.01 4.15
CA LEU A 53 -11.97 -3.83 3.80
C LEU A 53 -12.82 -2.69 3.27
N ILE A 54 -13.98 -3.01 2.74
CA ILE A 54 -14.92 -2.02 2.25
C ILE A 54 -16.33 -2.37 2.69
N ARG A 55 -17.20 -1.38 2.67
CA ARG A 55 -18.63 -1.57 2.84
C ARG A 55 -19.32 -1.05 1.60
N ARG A 56 -20.48 -1.59 1.33
CA ARG A 56 -21.25 -1.21 0.19
C ARG A 56 -22.71 -0.99 0.61
N GLU A 57 -23.30 0.03 0.04
CA GLU A 57 -24.68 0.34 0.31
C GLU A 57 -25.39 0.65 -0.99
N VAL A 58 -26.59 0.16 -1.16
CA VAL A 58 -27.38 0.46 -2.34
C VAL A 58 -28.16 1.74 -2.09
N ARG A 59 -27.97 2.74 -2.94
CA ARG A 59 -28.69 4.01 -2.89
C ARG A 59 -29.37 4.18 -4.22
N GLY A 60 -30.66 3.87 -4.26
CA GLY A 60 -31.40 3.83 -5.50
C GLY A 60 -30.88 2.72 -6.38
N ARG A 61 -30.35 3.08 -7.54
CA ARG A 61 -29.77 2.09 -8.45
C ARG A 61 -28.27 2.04 -8.37
N THR A 62 -27.69 2.81 -7.48
CA THR A 62 -26.25 2.94 -7.37
C THR A 62 -25.73 2.18 -6.16
N HIS A 63 -24.69 1.42 -6.36
CA HIS A 63 -24.00 0.75 -5.28
C HIS A 63 -22.81 1.62 -4.89
N MET A 64 -22.89 2.23 -3.72
CA MET A 64 -21.82 3.08 -3.21
C MET A 64 -20.93 2.30 -2.27
N CYS A 65 -19.64 2.47 -2.43
CA CYS A 65 -18.64 1.77 -1.63
C CYS A 65 -17.79 2.77 -0.86
N TRP A 66 -17.35 2.35 0.32
CA TRP A 66 -16.41 3.17 1.10
C TRP A 66 -15.46 2.26 1.87
N LEU A 67 -14.34 2.85 2.25
CA LEU A 67 -13.28 2.12 2.93
C LEU A 67 -13.63 1.88 4.38
N GLU A 68 -13.36 0.67 4.86
CA GLU A 68 -13.44 0.34 6.27
C GLU A 68 -12.01 0.28 6.79
N PRO A 69 -11.57 1.24 7.57
CA PRO A 69 -10.17 1.30 7.98
C PRO A 69 -9.74 0.28 9.04
N GLY A 70 -10.70 -0.33 9.75
CA GLY A 70 -10.37 -1.26 10.82
C GLY A 70 -9.43 -2.39 10.45
N PRO A 71 -9.75 -3.18 9.42
CA PRO A 71 -8.86 -4.27 9.00
C PRO A 71 -7.50 -3.78 8.55
N LEU A 72 -7.45 -2.62 7.88
CA LEU A 72 -6.17 -2.05 7.46
C LEU A 72 -5.35 -1.61 8.65
N ALA A 73 -6.00 -1.09 9.69
CA ALA A 73 -5.32 -0.71 10.93
C ALA A 73 -4.69 -1.95 11.58
N SER A 74 -5.38 -3.08 11.55
CA SER A 74 -4.87 -4.33 12.09
C SER A 74 -3.63 -4.79 11.33
N VAL A 75 -3.66 -4.69 10.01
CA VAL A 75 -2.51 -5.03 9.17
C VAL A 75 -1.34 -4.08 9.46
N HIS A 76 -1.64 -2.80 9.60
CA HIS A 76 -0.62 -1.81 9.90
C HIS A 76 0.06 -2.10 11.24
N GLU A 77 -0.74 -2.46 12.24
CA GLU A 77 -0.23 -2.79 13.55
C GLU A 77 0.67 -4.03 13.49
N TRP A 78 0.23 -5.05 12.76
CA TRP A 78 1.01 -6.26 12.59
C TRP A 78 2.33 -5.98 11.85
N LEU A 79 2.26 -5.19 10.78
CA LEU A 79 3.45 -4.81 10.03
C LEU A 79 4.38 -3.90 10.84
N GLY A 80 3.84 -3.17 11.80
CA GLY A 80 4.62 -2.30 12.66
C GLY A 80 5.74 -3.02 13.39
N PHE A 81 5.51 -4.26 13.77
CA PHE A 81 6.52 -5.08 14.39
C PHE A 81 7.68 -5.29 13.41
N TYR A 82 7.36 -5.66 12.18
CA TYR A 82 8.37 -5.92 11.15
C TYR A 82 9.03 -4.62 10.68
N GLU A 83 8.28 -3.54 10.70
CA GLU A 83 8.82 -2.25 10.32
C GLU A 83 9.96 -1.84 11.25
N ARG A 84 9.76 -2.01 12.55
CA ARG A 84 10.80 -1.70 13.52
C ARG A 84 12.03 -2.57 13.30
N PHE A 85 11.81 -3.86 13.03
CA PHE A 85 12.87 -4.80 12.76
C PHE A 85 13.68 -4.38 11.54
N TRP A 86 12.99 -4.03 10.46
CA TRP A 86 13.63 -3.60 9.23
C TRP A 86 14.36 -2.27 9.40
N THR A 87 13.76 -1.34 10.14
CA THR A 87 14.38 -0.05 10.40
C THR A 87 15.71 -0.22 11.10
N GLU A 88 15.77 -1.07 12.11
CA GLU A 88 17.03 -1.34 12.80
C GLU A 88 18.08 -1.93 11.89
N ARG A 89 17.67 -2.89 11.07
CA ARG A 89 18.60 -3.53 10.14
C ARG A 89 19.07 -2.57 9.06
N LEU A 90 18.18 -1.73 8.57
CA LEU A 90 18.55 -0.75 7.57
C LEU A 90 19.48 0.31 8.14
N ASP A 91 19.29 0.67 9.41
CA ASP A 91 20.15 1.62 10.07
C ASP A 91 21.58 1.06 10.21
N VAL A 92 21.67 -0.22 10.54
CA VAL A 92 22.98 -0.88 10.64
C VAL A 92 23.65 -0.89 9.26
N LEU A 93 22.90 -1.26 8.24
CA LEU A 93 23.44 -1.29 6.88
C LEU A 93 23.91 0.10 6.44
N GLU A 94 23.09 1.10 6.73
CA GLU A 94 23.44 2.46 6.39
C GLU A 94 24.73 2.91 7.07
N ARG A 95 24.91 2.58 8.33
CA ARG A 95 26.14 2.89 9.04
C ARG A 95 27.33 2.21 8.40
N LEU A 96 27.20 0.94 8.05
CA LEU A 96 28.28 0.19 7.42
C LEU A 96 28.65 0.79 6.08
N LEU A 97 27.65 1.18 5.30
CA LEU A 97 27.88 1.80 4.01
C LEU A 97 28.52 3.17 4.15
N SER A 98 28.13 3.93 5.18
CA SER A 98 28.71 5.23 5.44
C SER A 98 30.18 5.10 5.81
N GLU A 99 30.53 4.13 6.61
CA GLU A 99 31.91 3.87 6.99
C GLU A 99 32.74 3.51 5.78
N GLU A 100 32.17 2.68 4.90
CA GLU A 100 32.86 2.27 3.69
C GLU A 100 33.04 3.47 2.76
N ASP A 101 32.01 4.28 2.61
CA ASP A 101 32.08 5.48 1.78
C ASP A 101 33.11 6.48 2.32
N ALA A 102 33.18 6.62 3.62
CA ALA A 102 34.15 7.52 4.22
C ALA A 102 35.58 7.08 3.88
N SER A 103 35.83 5.77 3.95
CA SER A 103 37.12 5.23 3.59
C SER A 103 37.42 5.47 2.11
N LYS A 104 36.43 5.24 1.27
CA LYS A 104 36.62 5.44 -0.16
C LYS A 104 36.79 6.91 -0.50
N THR A 105 36.09 7.76 0.20
CA THR A 105 36.19 9.20 -0.01
C THR A 105 37.61 9.69 0.29
N VAL A 106 38.20 9.18 1.32
CA VAL A 106 39.56 9.54 1.67
C VAL A 106 40.49 9.15 0.53
N LEU A 107 40.31 8.00 -0.02
CA LEU A 107 41.14 7.54 -1.10
C LEU A 107 40.83 8.26 -2.40
N ARG A 108 39.60 8.43 -2.73
CA ARG A 108 39.28 9.01 -3.98
C ARG A 108 39.02 10.40 -3.95
N LYS A 109 38.88 10.92 -2.95
CA LYS A 109 38.62 12.25 -2.91
C LYS A 109 37.51 12.60 -3.71
N ALA A 110 36.81 11.98 -3.90
CA ALA A 110 35.82 12.18 -4.66
C ALA A 110 34.95 13.15 -4.66
N GLY A 111 34.73 13.63 -5.06
CA GLY A 111 33.89 14.48 -5.08
C GLY A 111 32.55 14.17 -5.40
N ARG A 112 32.08 13.25 -5.28
CA ARG A 112 30.86 12.98 -5.64
C ARG A 112 29.97 13.10 -4.58
N LYS A 113 29.05 13.57 -4.58
CA LYS A 113 28.24 13.71 -3.62
C LYS A 113 27.16 12.92 -3.68
N SER A 114 26.66 12.54 -3.05
CA SER A 114 25.71 11.67 -3.13
C SER A 114 24.51 12.12 -2.63
N GLY A 115 23.91 12.09 -2.92
CA GLY A 115 22.81 12.57 -2.49
C GLY A 115 21.94 12.07 -1.55
N LYS A 116 21.58 12.02 -1.53
CA LYS A 116 20.86 11.74 -0.90
C LYS A 116 19.94 11.61 -0.28
N GLY A 117 19.43 11.41 -0.23
CA GLY A 117 18.58 11.20 0.21
C GLY A 117 17.69 11.07 0.76
N HIS A 118 17.24 10.85 0.88
CA HIS A 118 16.29 10.54 1.34
C HIS A 118 15.40 10.77 2.06
N LYS A 119 14.95 10.90 2.17
CA LYS A 119 14.20 11.10 2.81
C LYS A 119 13.27 10.83 3.31
N ARG A 120 12.90 10.67 3.60
CA ARG A 120 12.04 10.46 4.09
C ARG A 120 11.60 10.26 4.52
#